data_97486938287a83d2ad2ce2c35de4aa51
#
_entry.id   97486938287a83d2ad2ce2c35de4aa51
#
_cell.length_a   1.000
_cell.length_b   1.000
_cell.length_c   1.000
_cell.angle_alpha   90.00
_cell.angle_beta   90.00
_cell.angle_gamma   90.00
#
_symmetry.space_group_name_H-M   'P 1'
#
loop_
_entity.id
_entity.type
_entity.pdbx_description
1 polymer ?
#
loop_
_entity_poly.entity_id
_entity_poly.type
_entity_poly.pdbx_seq_one_letter_code
_entity_poly.pdbx_strand_id
1 'polypeptide(L)'
;HGGKDPGTVYKDIYEKDINLSISLYLEEYLSEYGATVVLTRDSDNDLSYGETNHRKKTDFDNRIKIINNEYTDMYLSIHLNYLSNKKYYGAQVFYNKDNENLAKSIQEYLNNNLETDREIKEIPSSTYMYKKLEKRGVLIECGFLSNASERSKLITEKYQRKVAKVIAEAVVNYYK
;
A
#
# COMPACT_ATOMS: atom_id res chain seq x y z
N HIS A 1 5.45 -4.30 5.03
CA HIS A 1 6.59 -4.16 5.94
C HIS A 1 6.11 -3.89 7.37
N GLY A 2 6.96 -4.13 8.38
CA GLY A 2 6.69 -3.92 9.80
C GLY A 2 7.65 -4.71 10.67
N GLY A 3 7.79 -4.31 11.94
CA GLY A 3 8.70 -4.96 12.88
C GLY A 3 10.14 -5.01 12.37
N LYS A 4 10.67 -6.22 12.20
CA LYS A 4 12.03 -6.46 11.70
C LYS A 4 12.20 -6.24 10.19
N ASP A 5 11.11 -6.04 9.42
CA ASP A 5 11.18 -5.70 8.00
C ASP A 5 10.97 -4.19 7.81
N PRO A 6 12.03 -3.40 7.65
CA PRO A 6 11.92 -1.94 7.53
C PRO A 6 11.33 -1.50 6.17
N GLY A 7 11.23 -2.40 5.20
CA GLY A 7 11.02 -2.03 3.81
C GLY A 7 12.23 -1.27 3.24
N THR A 8 11.96 -0.33 2.37
CA THR A 8 12.98 0.59 1.87
C THR A 8 13.45 1.54 2.98
N VAL A 9 14.75 1.79 3.02
CA VAL A 9 15.36 2.69 4.01
C VAL A 9 16.14 3.80 3.31
N TYR A 10 15.90 5.03 3.71
CA TYR A 10 16.71 6.19 3.34
C TYR A 10 17.15 6.94 4.58
N LYS A 11 18.42 6.81 4.99
CA LYS A 11 18.93 7.30 6.28
C LYS A 11 18.06 6.78 7.44
N ASP A 12 17.47 7.67 8.22
CA ASP A 12 16.61 7.37 9.35
C ASP A 12 15.11 7.30 8.97
N ILE A 13 14.78 7.25 7.66
CA ILE A 13 13.42 7.16 7.15
C ILE A 13 13.17 5.73 6.71
N TYR A 14 12.18 5.09 7.32
CA TYR A 14 11.78 3.72 7.05
C TYR A 14 10.42 3.68 6.34
N GLU A 15 10.34 2.91 5.26
CA GLU A 15 9.09 2.69 4.54
C GLU A 15 7.99 2.17 5.46
N LYS A 16 8.31 1.25 6.36
CA LYS A 16 7.34 0.65 7.29
C LYS A 16 6.58 1.67 8.14
N ASP A 17 7.23 2.77 8.55
CA ASP A 17 6.65 3.77 9.43
C ASP A 17 5.65 4.64 8.67
N ILE A 18 6.02 5.05 7.45
CA ILE A 18 5.16 5.85 6.58
C ILE A 18 3.97 5.02 6.09
N ASN A 19 4.19 3.76 5.71
CA ASN A 19 3.13 2.85 5.32
C ASN A 19 2.11 2.65 6.44
N LEU A 20 2.57 2.50 7.69
CA LEU A 20 1.68 2.37 8.85
C LEU A 20 0.85 3.65 9.03
N SER A 21 1.48 4.81 9.03
CA SER A 21 0.78 6.09 9.20
C SER A 21 -0.28 6.30 8.12
N ILE A 22 0.06 6.08 6.84
CA ILE A 22 -0.92 6.19 5.73
C ILE A 22 -2.06 5.18 5.91
N SER A 23 -1.76 3.94 6.33
CA SER A 23 -2.79 2.91 6.50
C SER A 23 -3.75 3.23 7.64
N LEU A 24 -3.26 3.80 8.76
CA LEU A 24 -4.12 4.25 9.87
C LEU A 24 -5.04 5.40 9.46
N TYR A 25 -4.53 6.40 8.72
CA TYR A 25 -5.39 7.46 8.18
C TYR A 25 -6.37 6.94 7.12
N LEU A 26 -5.96 5.96 6.32
CA LEU A 26 -6.83 5.33 5.33
C LEU A 26 -7.99 4.57 6.00
N GLU A 27 -7.71 3.85 7.11
CA GLU A 27 -8.74 3.23 7.94
C GLU A 27 -9.75 4.26 8.46
N GLU A 28 -9.27 5.39 9.00
CA GLU A 28 -10.11 6.49 9.48
C GLU A 28 -11.06 6.97 8.37
N TYR A 29 -10.53 7.33 7.19
CA TYR A 29 -11.35 7.85 6.09
C TYR A 29 -12.30 6.80 5.49
N LEU A 30 -11.87 5.55 5.31
CA LEU A 30 -12.74 4.49 4.80
C LEU A 30 -13.88 4.19 5.78
N SER A 31 -13.61 4.22 7.09
CA SER A 31 -14.63 4.03 8.12
C SER A 31 -15.66 5.16 8.12
N GLU A 32 -15.25 6.40 7.86
CA GLU A 32 -16.17 7.54 7.67
C GLU A 32 -17.12 7.33 6.48
N TYR A 33 -16.67 6.62 5.44
CA TYR A 33 -17.49 6.20 4.30
C TYR A 33 -18.31 4.92 4.54
N GLY A 34 -18.28 4.36 5.76
CA GLY A 34 -19.06 3.20 6.16
C GLY A 34 -18.41 1.85 5.86
N ALA A 35 -17.15 1.81 5.49
CA ALA A 35 -16.44 0.55 5.31
C ALA A 35 -16.00 -0.05 6.65
N THR A 36 -16.07 -1.37 6.76
CA THR A 36 -15.38 -2.10 7.84
C THR A 36 -13.95 -2.39 7.40
N VAL A 37 -12.98 -1.83 8.09
CA VAL A 37 -11.56 -1.96 7.76
C VAL A 37 -10.86 -2.91 8.72
N VAL A 38 -10.06 -3.82 8.19
CA VAL A 38 -9.19 -4.72 8.94
C VAL A 38 -7.75 -4.43 8.56
N LEU A 39 -6.96 -3.92 9.48
CA LEU A 39 -5.53 -3.71 9.30
C LEU A 39 -4.78 -5.04 9.52
N THR A 40 -3.80 -5.35 8.67
CA THR A 40 -2.90 -6.49 8.91
C THR A 40 -1.94 -6.22 10.07
N ARG A 41 -1.68 -4.96 10.38
CA ARG A 41 -1.00 -4.47 11.59
C ARG A 41 -1.41 -3.03 11.89
N ASP A 42 -1.44 -2.66 13.15
CA ASP A 42 -1.76 -1.34 13.68
C ASP A 42 -0.60 -0.69 14.47
N SER A 43 0.51 -1.39 14.55
CA SER A 43 1.72 -1.00 15.30
C SER A 43 2.99 -1.45 14.58
N ASP A 44 4.17 -1.14 15.12
CA ASP A 44 5.46 -1.58 14.54
C ASP A 44 5.76 -3.05 14.90
N ASN A 45 4.99 -3.93 14.30
CA ASN A 45 5.17 -5.38 14.39
C ASN A 45 5.13 -6.03 13.01
N ASP A 46 5.64 -7.25 12.91
CA ASP A 46 5.36 -8.16 11.80
C ASP A 46 4.45 -9.31 12.27
N LEU A 47 3.93 -10.07 11.34
CA LEU A 47 3.03 -11.19 11.63
C LEU A 47 3.76 -12.54 11.71
N SER A 48 5.08 -12.54 11.94
CA SER A 48 5.84 -13.77 12.10
C SER A 48 5.68 -14.40 13.48
N TYR A 49 5.15 -13.64 14.44
CA TYR A 49 4.90 -14.08 15.82
C TYR A 49 6.14 -14.72 16.50
N GLY A 50 7.33 -14.15 16.23
CA GLY A 50 8.59 -14.62 16.80
C GLY A 50 9.30 -15.73 16.02
N GLU A 51 8.74 -16.20 14.90
CA GLU A 51 9.45 -17.10 13.99
C GLU A 51 10.74 -16.46 13.48
N THR A 52 11.84 -17.16 13.54
CA THR A 52 13.17 -16.64 13.20
C THR A 52 13.70 -17.20 11.88
N ASN A 53 13.53 -18.50 11.63
CA ASN A 53 14.12 -19.18 10.48
C ASN A 53 13.44 -18.83 9.15
N HIS A 54 12.10 -18.67 9.17
CA HIS A 54 11.27 -18.39 8.01
C HIS A 54 10.43 -17.12 8.20
N ARG A 55 10.92 -16.18 9.00
CA ARG A 55 10.21 -14.97 9.42
C ARG A 55 9.42 -14.29 8.30
N LYS A 56 10.07 -13.95 7.20
CA LYS A 56 9.42 -13.22 6.08
C LYS A 56 8.33 -14.06 5.42
N LYS A 57 8.55 -15.36 5.27
CA LYS A 57 7.54 -16.26 4.71
C LYS A 57 6.34 -16.39 5.63
N THR A 58 6.58 -16.55 6.93
CA THR A 58 5.53 -16.66 7.95
C THR A 58 4.70 -15.38 8.03
N ASP A 59 5.36 -14.21 8.02
CA ASP A 59 4.66 -12.91 7.95
C ASP A 59 3.75 -12.83 6.72
N PHE A 60 4.23 -13.18 5.53
CA PHE A 60 3.41 -13.17 4.32
C PHE A 60 2.27 -14.19 4.38
N ASP A 61 2.51 -15.41 4.86
CA ASP A 61 1.47 -16.44 4.96
C ASP A 61 0.34 -16.01 5.92
N ASN A 62 0.68 -15.33 7.01
CA ASN A 62 -0.32 -14.80 7.94
C ASN A 62 -1.09 -13.61 7.37
N ARG A 63 -0.43 -12.71 6.61
CA ARG A 63 -1.13 -11.65 5.86
C ARG A 63 -2.10 -12.24 4.82
N ILE A 64 -1.67 -13.26 4.07
CA ILE A 64 -2.50 -13.96 3.09
C ILE A 64 -3.77 -14.54 3.75
N LYS A 65 -3.64 -15.15 4.95
CA LYS A 65 -4.80 -15.68 5.69
C LYS A 65 -5.80 -14.58 6.06
N ILE A 66 -5.31 -13.41 6.51
CA ILE A 66 -6.17 -12.27 6.84
C ILE A 66 -6.89 -11.76 5.59
N ILE A 67 -6.16 -11.59 4.49
CA ILE A 67 -6.69 -11.03 3.24
C ILE A 67 -7.67 -11.98 2.58
N ASN A 68 -7.39 -13.28 2.55
CA ASN A 68 -8.26 -14.28 1.93
C ASN A 68 -9.47 -14.67 2.80
N ASN A 69 -9.72 -13.98 3.91
CA ASN A 69 -10.91 -14.20 4.73
C ASN A 69 -12.19 -14.04 3.88
N GLU A 70 -13.20 -14.87 4.16
CA GLU A 70 -14.45 -14.88 3.39
C GLU A 70 -15.20 -13.54 3.38
N TYR A 71 -15.06 -12.76 4.45
CA TYR A 71 -15.70 -11.44 4.60
C TYR A 71 -14.92 -10.28 3.98
N THR A 72 -13.76 -10.54 3.38
CA THR A 72 -12.96 -9.50 2.72
C THR A 72 -13.47 -9.28 1.31
N ASP A 73 -13.92 -8.07 1.01
CA ASP A 73 -14.32 -7.66 -0.34
C ASP A 73 -13.11 -7.19 -1.18
N MET A 74 -12.19 -6.47 -0.54
CA MET A 74 -11.04 -5.85 -1.21
C MET A 74 -9.85 -5.74 -0.27
N TYR A 75 -8.64 -5.81 -0.81
CA TYR A 75 -7.42 -5.43 -0.09
C TYR A 75 -6.72 -4.25 -0.76
N LEU A 76 -6.07 -3.43 0.08
CA LEU A 76 -5.16 -2.36 -0.35
C LEU A 76 -3.80 -2.60 0.31
N SER A 77 -2.76 -2.74 -0.51
CA SER A 77 -1.39 -2.94 -0.02
C SER A 77 -0.61 -1.64 -0.17
N ILE A 78 -0.27 -1.01 0.93
CA ILE A 78 0.33 0.33 0.98
C ILE A 78 1.85 0.22 1.07
N HIS A 79 2.53 0.87 0.14
CA HIS A 79 3.99 0.82 -0.03
C HIS A 79 4.58 2.17 -0.44
N LEU A 80 5.92 2.25 -0.40
CA LEU A 80 6.71 3.33 -0.98
C LEU A 80 7.78 2.77 -1.91
N ASN A 81 7.87 3.34 -3.09
CA ASN A 81 8.80 2.91 -4.11
C ASN A 81 10.23 3.45 -3.89
N TYR A 82 11.19 2.75 -4.45
CA TYR A 82 12.58 3.19 -4.50
C TYR A 82 13.25 2.74 -5.81
N LEU A 83 13.72 3.68 -6.59
CA LEU A 83 14.46 3.40 -7.82
C LEU A 83 15.81 4.11 -7.81
N SER A 84 16.81 3.53 -8.47
CA SER A 84 18.14 4.14 -8.62
C SER A 84 18.08 5.49 -9.34
N ASN A 85 17.21 5.61 -10.33
CA ASN A 85 16.94 6.88 -10.99
C ASN A 85 16.01 7.74 -10.13
N LYS A 86 16.58 8.74 -9.48
CA LYS A 86 15.90 9.65 -8.54
C LYS A 86 14.92 10.64 -9.19
N LYS A 87 14.80 10.63 -10.52
CA LYS A 87 13.84 11.48 -11.25
C LYS A 87 12.41 10.95 -11.20
N TYR A 88 12.22 9.66 -10.92
CA TYR A 88 10.89 9.10 -10.81
C TYR A 88 10.14 9.66 -9.60
N TYR A 89 8.88 9.97 -9.79
CA TYR A 89 7.96 10.52 -8.79
C TYR A 89 6.52 10.06 -9.06
N GLY A 90 5.64 10.33 -8.11
CA GLY A 90 4.20 10.13 -8.22
C GLY A 90 3.72 8.76 -7.75
N ALA A 91 2.52 8.75 -7.17
CA ALA A 91 1.88 7.51 -6.72
C ALA A 91 1.55 6.60 -7.89
N GLN A 92 1.76 5.30 -7.73
CA GLN A 92 1.57 4.31 -8.78
C GLN A 92 0.87 3.05 -8.28
N VAL A 93 -0.14 2.60 -9.03
CA VAL A 93 -0.92 1.40 -8.71
C VAL A 93 -0.39 0.19 -9.46
N PHE A 94 -0.25 -0.91 -8.72
CA PHE A 94 0.12 -2.20 -9.25
C PHE A 94 -1.00 -3.21 -9.01
N TYR A 95 -1.22 -4.10 -9.96
CA TYR A 95 -2.30 -5.09 -9.92
C TYR A 95 -1.80 -6.50 -10.25
N ASN A 96 -2.57 -7.48 -9.85
CA ASN A 96 -2.40 -8.87 -10.23
C ASN A 96 -3.72 -9.46 -10.75
N LYS A 97 -3.64 -10.49 -11.58
CA LYS A 97 -4.80 -11.20 -12.13
C LYS A 97 -5.83 -10.22 -12.75
N ASP A 98 -7.11 -10.39 -12.43
CA ASP A 98 -8.24 -9.66 -13.01
C ASP A 98 -8.50 -8.29 -12.36
N ASN A 99 -7.50 -7.72 -11.66
CA ASN A 99 -7.65 -6.44 -10.95
C ASN A 99 -7.28 -5.21 -11.79
N GLU A 100 -7.08 -5.35 -13.09
CA GLU A 100 -6.66 -4.26 -13.98
C GLU A 100 -7.66 -3.08 -13.98
N ASN A 101 -8.96 -3.37 -14.05
CA ASN A 101 -9.99 -2.32 -14.06
C ASN A 101 -10.03 -1.54 -12.74
N LEU A 102 -9.88 -2.23 -11.60
CA LEU A 102 -9.76 -1.58 -10.30
C LEU A 102 -8.52 -0.69 -10.26
N ALA A 103 -7.38 -1.21 -10.73
CA ALA A 103 -6.13 -0.45 -10.75
C ALA A 103 -6.22 0.80 -11.64
N LYS A 104 -6.85 0.70 -12.81
CA LYS A 104 -7.09 1.86 -13.71
C LYS A 104 -7.92 2.94 -13.04
N SER A 105 -9.04 2.55 -12.43
CA SER A 105 -9.92 3.49 -11.72
C SER A 105 -9.21 4.21 -10.58
N ILE A 106 -8.46 3.48 -9.75
CA ILE A 106 -7.71 4.08 -8.65
C ILE A 106 -6.58 4.97 -9.18
N GLN A 107 -5.81 4.51 -10.19
CA GLN A 107 -4.71 5.30 -10.75
C GLN A 107 -5.18 6.61 -11.36
N GLU A 108 -6.28 6.58 -12.11
CA GLU A 108 -6.87 7.79 -12.68
C GLU A 108 -7.27 8.80 -11.60
N TYR A 109 -7.87 8.31 -10.51
CA TYR A 109 -8.23 9.16 -9.39
C TYR A 109 -6.99 9.75 -8.69
N LEU A 110 -5.93 8.95 -8.51
CA LEU A 110 -4.66 9.44 -7.96
C LEU A 110 -4.03 10.49 -8.87
N ASN A 111 -4.00 10.27 -10.19
CA ASN A 111 -3.43 11.21 -11.15
C ASN A 111 -4.16 12.57 -11.12
N ASN A 112 -5.48 12.56 -10.96
CA ASN A 112 -6.30 13.77 -10.93
C ASN A 112 -6.20 14.56 -9.62
N ASN A 113 -5.83 13.91 -8.49
CA ASN A 113 -5.89 14.50 -7.14
C ASN A 113 -4.54 14.62 -6.43
N LEU A 114 -3.51 13.93 -6.92
CA LEU A 114 -2.12 14.06 -6.50
C LEU A 114 -1.28 14.58 -7.67
N GLU A 115 -0.12 15.11 -7.38
CA GLU A 115 0.84 15.54 -8.43
C GLU A 115 1.53 14.31 -9.03
N THR A 116 0.78 13.51 -9.81
CA THR A 116 1.27 12.28 -10.43
C THR A 116 0.72 12.14 -11.85
N ASP A 117 1.48 11.44 -12.69
CA ASP A 117 1.12 11.07 -14.06
C ASP A 117 1.73 9.69 -14.31
N ARG A 118 1.14 8.68 -13.64
CA ARG A 118 1.64 7.32 -13.71
C ARG A 118 0.62 6.40 -14.36
N GLU A 119 1.14 5.36 -15.02
CA GLU A 119 0.34 4.25 -15.53
C GLU A 119 0.37 3.09 -14.56
N ILE A 120 -0.69 2.29 -14.55
CA ILE A 120 -0.74 1.06 -13.78
C ILE A 120 0.34 0.08 -14.26
N LYS A 121 0.75 -0.84 -13.37
CA LYS A 121 1.67 -1.93 -13.72
C LYS A 121 1.19 -3.26 -13.18
N GLU A 122 1.46 -4.31 -13.92
CA GLU A 122 1.22 -5.66 -13.44
C GLU A 122 2.31 -6.09 -12.45
N ILE A 123 1.89 -6.71 -11.35
CA ILE A 123 2.78 -7.35 -10.38
C ILE A 123 3.30 -8.66 -11.02
N PRO A 124 4.61 -8.91 -11.01
CA PRO A 124 5.13 -10.17 -11.55
C PRO A 124 4.42 -11.38 -10.93
N SER A 125 3.94 -12.29 -11.77
CA SER A 125 3.16 -13.47 -11.34
C SER A 125 3.91 -14.40 -10.37
N SER A 126 5.24 -14.29 -10.31
CA SER A 126 6.11 -15.01 -9.37
C SER A 126 6.13 -14.40 -7.96
N THR A 127 5.58 -13.19 -7.75
CA THR A 127 5.64 -12.51 -6.46
C THR A 127 4.83 -13.27 -5.41
N TYR A 128 5.53 -13.78 -4.40
CA TYR A 128 5.05 -14.80 -3.46
C TYR A 128 3.68 -14.50 -2.85
N MET A 129 3.50 -13.33 -2.26
CA MET A 129 2.24 -12.97 -1.61
C MET A 129 1.11 -12.84 -2.62
N TYR A 130 1.29 -12.01 -3.64
CA TYR A 130 0.22 -11.62 -4.56
C TYR A 130 -0.31 -12.77 -5.41
N LYS A 131 0.53 -13.77 -5.77
CA LYS A 131 0.06 -14.96 -6.49
C LYS A 131 -0.91 -15.83 -5.70
N LYS A 132 -0.90 -15.70 -4.35
CA LYS A 132 -1.74 -16.48 -3.43
C LYS A 132 -2.99 -15.72 -2.98
N LEU A 133 -3.08 -14.42 -3.27
CA LEU A 133 -4.25 -13.63 -2.94
C LEU A 133 -5.40 -14.00 -3.87
N GLU A 134 -6.57 -14.26 -3.26
CA GLU A 134 -7.80 -14.68 -3.95
C GLU A 134 -8.81 -13.52 -4.03
N LYS A 135 -8.62 -12.53 -3.20
CA LYS A 135 -9.50 -11.36 -3.11
C LYS A 135 -9.10 -10.29 -4.12
N ARG A 136 -10.08 -9.45 -4.49
CA ARG A 136 -9.84 -8.26 -5.28
C ARG A 136 -8.92 -7.31 -4.54
N GLY A 137 -8.04 -6.61 -5.24
CA GLY A 137 -7.20 -5.60 -4.60
C GLY A 137 -6.01 -5.16 -5.42
N VAL A 138 -5.31 -4.18 -4.90
CA VAL A 138 -4.15 -3.55 -5.55
C VAL A 138 -3.03 -3.27 -4.55
N LEU A 139 -1.82 -3.10 -5.08
CA LEU A 139 -0.69 -2.50 -4.38
C LEU A 139 -0.57 -1.04 -4.81
N ILE A 140 -0.40 -0.14 -3.86
CA ILE A 140 -0.25 1.30 -4.11
C ILE A 140 1.12 1.74 -3.57
N GLU A 141 2.00 2.11 -4.50
CA GLU A 141 3.22 2.82 -4.18
C GLU A 141 2.87 4.31 -4.04
N CYS A 142 2.81 4.81 -2.82
CA CYS A 142 2.32 6.17 -2.52
C CYS A 142 3.29 7.28 -2.94
N GLY A 143 4.47 6.94 -3.42
CA GLY A 143 5.52 7.84 -3.89
C GLY A 143 6.90 7.20 -3.80
N PHE A 144 7.94 7.95 -4.13
CA PHE A 144 9.31 7.45 -4.24
C PHE A 144 10.23 8.01 -3.13
N LEU A 145 10.68 7.17 -2.21
CA LEU A 145 11.68 7.56 -1.20
C LEU A 145 13.03 7.94 -1.80
N SER A 146 13.33 7.46 -3.01
CA SER A 146 14.55 7.85 -3.74
C SER A 146 14.53 9.29 -4.24
N ASN A 147 13.33 9.87 -4.49
CA ASN A 147 13.17 11.25 -4.94
C ASN A 147 13.15 12.21 -3.75
N ALA A 148 14.01 13.23 -3.77
CA ALA A 148 14.18 14.15 -2.64
C ALA A 148 12.92 14.99 -2.37
N SER A 149 12.26 15.47 -3.42
CA SER A 149 11.04 16.29 -3.30
C SER A 149 9.87 15.45 -2.74
N GLU A 150 9.65 14.24 -3.28
CA GLU A 150 8.61 13.35 -2.76
C GLU A 150 8.88 12.92 -1.31
N ARG A 151 10.12 12.53 -1.03
CA ARG A 151 10.51 12.14 0.32
C ARG A 151 10.23 13.24 1.35
N SER A 152 10.49 14.50 1.01
CA SER A 152 10.20 15.64 1.90
C SER A 152 8.70 15.82 2.18
N LYS A 153 7.83 15.44 1.25
CA LYS A 153 6.37 15.42 1.44
C LYS A 153 5.94 14.19 2.23
N LEU A 154 6.40 13.00 1.85
CA LEU A 154 6.01 11.70 2.40
C LEU A 154 6.27 11.57 3.92
N ILE A 155 7.27 12.26 4.46
CA ILE A 155 7.57 12.27 5.90
C ILE A 155 6.64 13.22 6.69
N THR A 156 5.75 13.96 6.05
CA THR A 156 4.84 14.90 6.73
C THR A 156 3.46 14.30 6.92
N GLU A 157 2.90 14.46 8.12
CA GLU A 157 1.53 14.03 8.43
C GLU A 157 0.51 14.61 7.42
N LYS A 158 0.63 15.89 7.10
CA LYS A 158 -0.25 16.57 6.15
C LYS A 158 -0.33 15.85 4.80
N TYR A 159 0.80 15.39 4.26
CA TYR A 159 0.81 14.71 2.97
C TYR A 159 0.34 13.26 3.08
N GLN A 160 0.70 12.56 4.16
CA GLN A 160 0.22 11.21 4.45
C GLN A 160 -1.31 11.17 4.56
N ARG A 161 -1.93 12.12 5.29
CA ARG A 161 -3.39 12.28 5.34
C ARG A 161 -3.98 12.60 3.98
N LYS A 162 -3.35 13.48 3.18
CA LYS A 162 -3.80 13.77 1.82
C LYS A 162 -3.82 12.52 0.95
N VAL A 163 -2.74 11.73 0.96
CA VAL A 163 -2.64 10.48 0.18
C VAL A 163 -3.71 9.48 0.64
N ALA A 164 -3.85 9.25 1.94
CA ALA A 164 -4.83 8.35 2.50
C ALA A 164 -6.27 8.74 2.10
N LYS A 165 -6.62 10.03 2.21
CA LYS A 165 -7.92 10.55 1.82
C LYS A 165 -8.21 10.31 0.34
N VAL A 166 -7.25 10.63 -0.54
CA VAL A 166 -7.40 10.44 -2.00
C VAL A 166 -7.56 8.96 -2.35
N ILE A 167 -6.84 8.05 -1.66
CA ILE A 167 -7.02 6.60 -1.86
C ILE A 167 -8.42 6.16 -1.39
N ALA A 168 -8.89 6.63 -0.24
CA ALA A 168 -10.24 6.32 0.26
C ALA A 168 -11.32 6.77 -0.72
N GLU A 169 -11.22 8.01 -1.21
CA GLU A 169 -12.15 8.57 -2.20
C GLU A 169 -12.10 7.79 -3.53
N ALA A 170 -10.93 7.35 -3.98
CA ALA A 170 -10.77 6.52 -5.17
C ALA A 170 -11.50 5.18 -5.03
N VAL A 171 -11.38 4.53 -3.87
CA VAL A 171 -12.10 3.28 -3.55
C VAL A 171 -13.61 3.51 -3.56
N VAL A 172 -14.09 4.54 -2.89
CA VAL A 172 -15.53 4.89 -2.86
C VAL A 172 -16.05 5.19 -4.26
N ASN A 173 -15.28 5.90 -5.09
CA ASN A 173 -15.66 6.21 -6.46
C ASN A 173 -15.74 4.95 -7.35
N TYR A 174 -14.91 3.95 -7.10
CA TYR A 174 -14.96 2.68 -7.83
C TYR A 174 -16.25 1.87 -7.57
N TYR A 175 -16.88 2.02 -6.39
CA TYR A 175 -18.11 1.32 -6.01
C TYR A 175 -19.40 2.08 -6.39
N LYS A 176 -19.30 3.29 -6.93
CA LYS A 176 -20.44 4.07 -7.43
C LYS A 176 -20.76 3.73 -8.87
#